data_f41e503d4474f7261978a9a8051d0751
#
_entry.id   f41e503d4474f7261978a9a8051d0751
#
_cell.length_a   1.000
_cell.length_b   1.000
_cell.length_c   1.000
_cell.angle_alpha   90.00
_cell.angle_beta   90.00
_cell.angle_gamma   90.00
#
_symmetry.space_group_name_H-M   'P 1'
#
loop_
_entity.id
_entity.type
_entity.pdbx_description
1 polymer ?
#
loop_
_entity_poly.entity_id
_entity_poly.type
_entity_poly.pdbx_seq_one_letter_code
_entity_poly.pdbx_strand_id
1 'polypeptide(L)'
;MKKTIIVLAFAVAAATVCMADAKTTYKDAQGRVTGTVTTDRNGKTTWRDGYGRVQGSSRTDNYGKTTYYDAIGRMQGTVTVDKSGKKTTWRDRNGKVTGSVSTDHTGKTTWRDGYGRIQGSSRTDRYGKTTYYDAMGRMTGTKTTK
;
A
#
# COMPACT_ATOMS: atom_id res chain seq x y z
N MET A 1 21.44 -7.30 18.35
CA MET A 1 20.56 -6.11 18.25
C MET A 1 19.52 -6.39 17.16
N LYS A 2 18.28 -6.66 17.56
CA LYS A 2 17.18 -6.97 16.61
C LYS A 2 16.72 -5.66 15.97
N LYS A 3 16.95 -5.47 14.67
CA LYS A 3 16.37 -4.37 13.90
C LYS A 3 14.88 -4.64 13.74
N THR A 4 14.06 -3.97 14.53
CA THR A 4 12.61 -3.96 14.36
C THR A 4 12.30 -3.21 13.07
N ILE A 5 12.00 -3.95 12.01
CA ILE A 5 11.45 -3.38 10.78
C ILE A 5 9.99 -3.07 11.10
N ILE A 6 9.71 -1.80 11.37
CA ILE A 6 8.34 -1.31 11.42
C ILE A 6 7.84 -1.32 9.97
N VAL A 7 7.16 -2.40 9.59
CA VAL A 7 6.35 -2.43 8.36
C VAL A 7 5.13 -1.57 8.67
N LEU A 8 5.23 -0.28 8.37
CA LEU A 8 4.07 0.59 8.35
C LEU A 8 3.19 0.10 7.19
N ALA A 9 2.11 -0.60 7.49
CA ALA A 9 1.07 -0.94 6.53
C ALA A 9 0.42 0.37 6.08
N PHE A 10 0.94 0.96 5.00
CA PHE A 10 0.27 2.07 4.36
C PHE A 10 -1.00 1.53 3.69
N ALA A 11 -2.15 1.87 4.26
CA ALA A 11 -3.40 1.82 3.52
C ALA A 11 -3.20 2.71 2.28
N VAL A 12 -3.23 2.10 1.10
CA VAL A 12 -3.30 2.82 -0.16
C VAL A 12 -4.68 3.48 -0.19
N ALA A 13 -4.76 4.68 0.35
CA ALA A 13 -5.88 5.56 0.08
C ALA A 13 -5.79 5.88 -1.42
N ALA A 14 -6.79 5.47 -2.18
CA ALA A 14 -6.97 5.91 -3.55
C ALA A 14 -6.95 7.44 -3.54
N ALA A 15 -5.89 8.03 -4.09
CA ALA A 15 -5.75 9.46 -4.19
C ALA A 15 -6.79 9.96 -5.21
N THR A 16 -7.91 10.42 -4.71
CA THR A 16 -8.74 11.37 -5.43
C THR A 16 -7.83 12.57 -5.70
N VAL A 17 -7.71 12.95 -6.96
CA VAL A 17 -6.96 14.14 -7.39
C VAL A 17 -7.61 15.35 -6.71
N CYS A 18 -7.11 15.73 -5.54
CA CYS A 18 -7.44 16.97 -4.88
C CYS A 18 -6.31 17.95 -5.17
N MET A 19 -6.62 19.05 -5.85
CA MET A 19 -5.67 20.10 -6.26
C MET A 19 -5.16 20.97 -5.09
N ALA A 20 -5.08 20.42 -3.89
CA ALA A 20 -4.59 21.11 -2.70
C ALA A 20 -3.44 20.32 -2.08
N ASP A 21 -2.43 21.03 -1.58
CA ASP A 21 -1.38 20.44 -0.75
C ASP A 21 -2.02 19.85 0.51
N ALA A 22 -1.92 18.53 0.68
CA ALA A 22 -2.44 17.84 1.86
C ALA A 22 -1.31 17.55 2.84
N LYS A 23 -1.52 17.88 4.12
CA LYS A 23 -0.58 17.56 5.20
C LYS A 23 -1.30 16.80 6.30
N THR A 24 -0.77 15.61 6.63
CA THR A 24 -1.20 14.81 7.78
C THR A 24 -0.08 14.81 8.82
N THR A 25 -0.42 15.08 10.07
CA THR A 25 0.52 15.07 11.20
C THR A 25 0.15 13.94 12.14
N TYR A 26 1.11 13.07 12.44
CA TYR A 26 0.98 11.97 13.40
C TYR A 26 1.55 12.40 14.75
N LYS A 27 0.84 12.08 15.83
CA LYS A 27 1.24 12.40 17.21
C LYS A 27 1.16 11.15 18.07
N ASP A 28 2.00 11.07 19.11
CA ASP A 28 1.90 10.04 20.16
C ASP A 28 0.79 10.39 21.17
N ALA A 29 0.60 9.51 22.15
CA ALA A 29 -0.40 9.69 23.22
C ALA A 29 -0.13 10.93 24.09
N GLN A 30 1.10 11.46 24.09
CA GLN A 30 1.50 12.67 24.78
C GLN A 30 1.40 13.93 23.91
N GLY A 31 0.87 13.81 22.68
CA GLY A 31 0.68 14.92 21.74
C GLY A 31 1.95 15.33 20.99
N ARG A 32 3.08 14.65 21.15
CA ARG A 32 4.33 14.96 20.44
C ARG A 32 4.24 14.47 19.00
N VAL A 33 4.75 15.27 18.06
CA VAL A 33 4.78 14.90 16.65
C VAL A 33 5.74 13.73 16.45
N THR A 34 5.23 12.63 15.91
CA THR A 34 6.02 11.43 15.55
C THR A 34 6.35 11.37 14.06
N GLY A 35 5.61 12.13 13.24
CA GLY A 35 5.88 12.22 11.82
C GLY A 35 4.88 13.08 11.09
N THR A 36 5.20 13.38 9.83
CA THR A 36 4.31 14.09 8.91
C THR A 36 4.32 13.45 7.53
N VAL A 37 3.18 13.50 6.86
CA VAL A 37 3.03 13.14 5.45
C VAL A 37 2.49 14.36 4.72
N THR A 38 3.17 14.76 3.64
CA THR A 38 2.71 15.86 2.78
C THR A 38 2.55 15.35 1.36
N THR A 39 1.44 15.68 0.71
CA THR A 39 1.23 15.43 -0.71
C THR A 39 1.11 16.76 -1.43
N ASP A 40 1.95 16.97 -2.43
CA ASP A 40 1.93 18.19 -3.25
C ASP A 40 0.93 18.06 -4.43
N ARG A 41 0.71 19.16 -5.13
CA ARG A 41 -0.21 19.24 -6.29
C ARG A 41 0.19 18.33 -7.46
N ASN A 42 1.46 17.90 -7.51
CA ASN A 42 1.97 16.98 -8.54
C ASN A 42 1.86 15.51 -8.15
N GLY A 43 1.15 15.21 -7.02
CA GLY A 43 0.97 13.84 -6.53
C GLY A 43 2.21 13.25 -5.88
N LYS A 44 3.23 14.07 -5.56
CA LYS A 44 4.38 13.62 -4.79
C LYS A 44 4.02 13.63 -3.30
N THR A 45 4.14 12.48 -2.66
CA THR A 45 3.97 12.31 -1.22
C THR A 45 5.35 12.19 -0.56
N THR A 46 5.59 12.94 0.51
CA THR A 46 6.85 12.92 1.27
C THR A 46 6.57 12.58 2.72
N TRP A 47 7.28 11.61 3.27
CA TRP A 47 7.21 11.21 4.68
C TRP A 47 8.41 11.78 5.43
N ARG A 48 8.12 12.32 6.63
CA ARG A 48 9.14 12.86 7.55
C ARG A 48 8.93 12.29 8.93
N ASP A 49 10.02 12.13 9.69
CA ASP A 49 9.96 11.74 11.10
C ASP A 49 9.51 12.93 11.98
N GLY A 50 9.45 12.70 13.30
CA GLY A 50 9.07 13.72 14.29
C GLY A 50 10.06 14.90 14.36
N TYR A 51 11.27 14.74 13.85
CA TYR A 51 12.29 15.79 13.75
C TYR A 51 12.27 16.52 12.39
N GLY A 52 11.32 16.18 11.50
CA GLY A 52 11.19 16.79 10.18
C GLY A 52 12.14 16.20 9.11
N ARG A 53 12.95 15.19 9.41
CA ARG A 53 13.88 14.57 8.46
C ARG A 53 13.10 13.69 7.49
N VAL A 54 13.42 13.80 6.19
CA VAL A 54 12.81 12.97 5.14
C VAL A 54 13.16 11.50 5.40
N GLN A 55 12.14 10.64 5.43
CA GLN A 55 12.25 9.19 5.55
C GLN A 55 12.07 8.50 4.19
N GLY A 56 11.40 9.18 3.26
CA GLY A 56 11.15 8.70 1.92
C GLY A 56 10.12 9.54 1.20
N SER A 57 9.87 9.18 -0.05
CA SER A 57 8.83 9.81 -0.86
C SER A 57 8.23 8.83 -1.86
N SER A 58 7.06 9.17 -2.40
CA SER A 58 6.49 8.50 -3.56
C SER A 58 5.95 9.51 -4.54
N ARG A 59 5.79 9.07 -5.79
CA ARG A 59 5.10 9.83 -6.83
C ARG A 59 4.23 8.89 -7.65
N THR A 60 2.97 9.26 -7.81
CA THR A 60 2.03 8.55 -8.67
C THR A 60 1.91 9.30 -10.00
N ASP A 61 2.06 8.58 -11.11
CA ASP A 61 1.86 9.12 -12.44
C ASP A 61 0.38 9.01 -12.88
N ASN A 62 0.06 9.60 -14.02
CA ASN A 62 -1.29 9.61 -14.58
C ASN A 62 -1.79 8.22 -15.04
N TYR A 63 -0.91 7.22 -15.05
CA TYR A 63 -1.22 5.84 -15.43
C TYR A 63 -1.44 4.92 -14.23
N GLY A 64 -1.46 5.48 -13.00
CA GLY A 64 -1.66 4.72 -11.76
C GLY A 64 -0.42 3.98 -11.28
N LYS A 65 0.77 4.34 -11.80
CA LYS A 65 2.04 3.81 -11.32
C LYS A 65 2.59 4.72 -10.23
N THR A 66 2.80 4.17 -9.04
CA THR A 66 3.46 4.85 -7.93
C THR A 66 4.90 4.36 -7.81
N THR A 67 5.85 5.27 -7.83
CA THR A 67 7.28 5.00 -7.62
C THR A 67 7.65 5.46 -6.21
N TYR A 68 8.35 4.61 -5.46
CA TYR A 68 8.80 4.85 -4.09
C TYR A 68 10.30 5.13 -4.07
N TYR A 69 10.69 6.07 -3.21
CA TYR A 69 12.07 6.51 -3.03
C TYR A 69 12.42 6.49 -1.54
N ASP A 70 13.69 6.18 -1.21
CA ASP A 70 14.21 6.30 0.14
C ASP A 70 14.47 7.77 0.54
N ALA A 71 15.03 7.96 1.74
CA ALA A 71 15.35 9.28 2.30
C ALA A 71 16.32 10.10 1.44
N ILE A 72 17.16 9.44 0.65
CA ILE A 72 18.18 10.06 -0.20
C ILE A 72 17.80 10.06 -1.69
N GLY A 73 16.53 9.75 -2.00
CA GLY A 73 15.98 9.83 -3.34
C GLY A 73 16.28 8.64 -4.26
N ARG A 74 16.79 7.52 -3.74
CA ARG A 74 17.01 6.29 -4.53
C ARG A 74 15.70 5.54 -4.68
N MET A 75 15.40 5.10 -5.90
CA MET A 75 14.22 4.27 -6.16
C MET A 75 14.29 2.94 -5.41
N GLN A 76 13.23 2.62 -4.67
CA GLN A 76 13.08 1.39 -3.91
C GLN A 76 12.17 0.37 -4.61
N GLY A 77 11.26 0.84 -5.45
CA GLY A 77 10.34 0.00 -6.18
C GLY A 77 9.15 0.75 -6.73
N THR A 78 8.25 0.01 -7.34
CA THR A 78 7.02 0.58 -7.92
C THR A 78 5.80 -0.25 -7.57
N VAL A 79 4.66 0.43 -7.51
CA VAL A 79 3.33 -0.19 -7.45
C VAL A 79 2.52 0.30 -8.64
N THR A 80 1.92 -0.61 -9.36
CA THR A 80 1.04 -0.27 -10.49
C THR A 80 -0.35 -0.83 -10.20
N VAL A 81 -1.35 0.04 -10.28
CA VAL A 81 -2.76 -0.34 -10.26
C VAL A 81 -3.26 -0.30 -11.70
N ASP A 82 -3.91 -1.36 -12.16
CA ASP A 82 -4.45 -1.38 -13.52
C ASP A 82 -5.62 -0.38 -13.69
N LYS A 83 -5.98 -0.09 -14.94
CA LYS A 83 -7.06 0.88 -15.26
C LYS A 83 -8.41 0.50 -14.68
N SER A 84 -8.65 -0.79 -14.42
CA SER A 84 -9.88 -1.28 -13.80
C SER A 84 -9.90 -1.16 -12.27
N GLY A 85 -8.75 -0.83 -11.66
CA GLY A 85 -8.55 -0.83 -10.21
C GLY A 85 -8.54 -2.23 -9.57
N LYS A 86 -8.66 -3.28 -10.38
CA LYS A 86 -8.84 -4.66 -9.91
C LYS A 86 -7.55 -5.44 -9.71
N LYS A 87 -6.43 -4.93 -10.25
CA LYS A 87 -5.12 -5.58 -10.11
C LYS A 87 -4.07 -4.58 -9.66
N THR A 88 -3.36 -4.93 -8.59
CA THR A 88 -2.18 -4.20 -8.10
C THR A 88 -0.96 -5.11 -8.23
N THR A 89 0.14 -4.56 -8.76
CA THR A 89 1.41 -5.29 -8.93
C THR A 89 2.53 -4.50 -8.27
N TRP A 90 3.32 -5.16 -7.43
CA TRP A 90 4.52 -4.61 -6.79
C TRP A 90 5.77 -5.09 -7.51
N ARG A 91 6.73 -4.18 -7.68
CA ARG A 91 8.05 -4.45 -8.25
C ARG A 91 9.12 -3.86 -7.37
N ASP A 92 10.25 -4.55 -7.27
CA ASP A 92 11.44 -4.02 -6.62
C ASP A 92 12.13 -2.93 -7.48
N ARG A 93 13.25 -2.41 -6.97
CA ARG A 93 14.07 -1.40 -7.67
C ARG A 93 14.63 -1.86 -9.02
N ASN A 94 14.76 -3.16 -9.23
CA ASN A 94 15.25 -3.75 -10.48
C ASN A 94 14.12 -4.06 -11.47
N GLY A 95 12.86 -3.71 -11.11
CA GLY A 95 11.68 -3.98 -11.92
C GLY A 95 11.14 -5.41 -11.82
N LYS A 96 11.76 -6.29 -11.00
CA LYS A 96 11.27 -7.65 -10.77
C LYS A 96 9.98 -7.60 -9.98
N VAL A 97 8.96 -8.37 -10.40
CA VAL A 97 7.71 -8.51 -9.66
C VAL A 97 7.99 -9.19 -8.32
N THR A 98 7.55 -8.58 -7.23
CA THR A 98 7.64 -9.13 -5.87
C THR A 98 6.31 -9.67 -5.37
N GLY A 99 5.21 -9.28 -6.01
CA GLY A 99 3.90 -9.78 -5.68
C GLY A 99 2.79 -9.09 -6.48
N SER A 100 1.59 -9.63 -6.37
CA SER A 100 0.41 -8.99 -6.94
C SER A 100 -0.85 -9.36 -6.16
N VAL A 101 -1.84 -8.49 -6.26
CA VAL A 101 -3.22 -8.71 -5.79
C VAL A 101 -4.16 -8.48 -6.94
N SER A 102 -5.15 -9.34 -7.09
CA SER A 102 -6.22 -9.15 -8.05
C SER A 102 -7.58 -9.49 -7.46
N THR A 103 -8.59 -8.68 -7.78
CA THR A 103 -9.99 -8.95 -7.40
C THR A 103 -10.77 -9.26 -8.67
N ASP A 104 -11.45 -10.40 -8.70
CA ASP A 104 -12.29 -10.80 -9.83
C ASP A 104 -13.69 -10.17 -9.76
N HIS A 105 -14.51 -10.46 -10.78
CA HIS A 105 -15.88 -9.95 -10.87
C HIS A 105 -16.83 -10.51 -9.81
N THR A 106 -16.44 -11.57 -9.10
CA THR A 106 -17.21 -12.17 -7.99
C THR A 106 -16.83 -11.60 -6.62
N GLY A 107 -15.89 -10.63 -6.59
CA GLY A 107 -15.36 -10.05 -5.34
C GLY A 107 -14.32 -10.93 -4.63
N LYS A 108 -13.84 -11.98 -5.30
CA LYS A 108 -12.73 -12.79 -4.76
C LYS A 108 -11.41 -12.06 -5.04
N THR A 109 -10.69 -11.77 -3.97
CA THR A 109 -9.33 -11.20 -4.00
C THR A 109 -8.32 -12.30 -3.84
N THR A 110 -7.29 -12.34 -4.70
CA THR A 110 -6.22 -13.34 -4.69
C THR A 110 -4.87 -12.64 -4.58
N TRP A 111 -4.04 -13.08 -3.64
CA TRP A 111 -2.65 -12.63 -3.45
C TRP A 111 -1.69 -13.63 -4.06
N ARG A 112 -0.67 -13.13 -4.77
CA ARG A 112 0.38 -13.93 -5.40
C ARG A 112 1.75 -13.39 -5.03
N ASP A 113 2.72 -14.29 -4.92
CA ASP A 113 4.13 -13.92 -4.77
C ASP A 113 4.74 -13.43 -6.09
N GLY A 114 6.04 -13.11 -6.06
CA GLY A 114 6.79 -12.65 -7.23
C GLY A 114 6.96 -13.69 -8.34
N TYR A 115 6.67 -14.97 -8.06
CA TYR A 115 6.67 -16.06 -9.02
C TYR A 115 5.27 -16.40 -9.54
N GLY A 116 4.24 -15.63 -9.11
CA GLY A 116 2.85 -15.84 -9.51
C GLY A 116 2.12 -16.93 -8.71
N ARG A 117 2.74 -17.56 -7.71
CA ARG A 117 2.12 -18.60 -6.88
C ARG A 117 1.14 -17.96 -5.92
N ILE A 118 -0.03 -18.58 -5.76
CA ILE A 118 -1.05 -18.11 -4.83
C ILE A 118 -0.52 -18.23 -3.39
N GLN A 119 -0.62 -17.14 -2.64
CA GLN A 119 -0.29 -17.07 -1.20
C GLN A 119 -1.55 -17.12 -0.34
N GLY A 120 -2.69 -16.78 -0.92
CA GLY A 120 -3.98 -16.80 -0.24
C GLY A 120 -5.04 -16.09 -1.05
N SER A 121 -6.27 -16.13 -0.54
CA SER A 121 -7.38 -15.40 -1.11
C SER A 121 -8.39 -14.97 -0.06
N SER A 122 -9.25 -14.02 -0.41
CA SER A 122 -10.42 -13.69 0.39
C SER A 122 -11.64 -13.51 -0.50
N ARG A 123 -12.81 -13.65 0.09
CA ARG A 123 -14.08 -13.35 -0.55
C ARG A 123 -14.98 -12.60 0.42
N THR A 124 -15.52 -11.48 -0.01
CA THR A 124 -16.52 -10.72 0.74
C THR A 124 -17.90 -11.03 0.17
N ASP A 125 -18.82 -11.44 1.03
CA ASP A 125 -20.21 -11.68 0.64
C ASP A 125 -21.01 -10.36 0.65
N ARG A 126 -22.26 -10.45 0.19
CA ARG A 126 -23.18 -9.31 0.13
C ARG A 126 -23.55 -8.71 1.50
N TYR A 127 -23.25 -9.41 2.59
CA TYR A 127 -23.52 -8.97 3.96
C TYR A 127 -22.30 -8.35 4.64
N GLY A 128 -21.20 -8.13 3.90
CA GLY A 128 -19.98 -7.53 4.42
C GLY A 128 -19.07 -8.48 5.20
N LYS A 129 -19.38 -9.79 5.19
CA LYS A 129 -18.51 -10.81 5.80
C LYS A 129 -17.41 -11.19 4.80
N THR A 130 -16.16 -11.01 5.20
CA THR A 130 -14.98 -11.44 4.44
C THR A 130 -14.44 -12.73 5.02
N THR A 131 -14.28 -13.75 4.20
CA THR A 131 -13.65 -15.03 4.54
C THR A 131 -12.26 -15.08 3.90
N TYR A 132 -11.26 -15.48 4.67
CA TYR A 132 -9.86 -15.60 4.25
C TYR A 132 -9.48 -17.06 4.07
N TYR A 133 -8.64 -17.34 3.07
CA TYR A 133 -8.16 -18.66 2.72
C TYR A 133 -6.64 -18.65 2.53
N ASP A 134 -5.96 -19.72 2.93
CA ASP A 134 -4.54 -19.92 2.65
C ASP A 134 -4.29 -20.29 1.18
N ALA A 135 -3.00 -20.55 0.84
CA ALA A 135 -2.59 -20.94 -0.51
C ALA A 135 -3.22 -22.26 -0.99
N MET A 136 -3.62 -23.12 -0.06
CA MET A 136 -4.27 -24.41 -0.34
C MET A 136 -5.80 -24.33 -0.37
N GLY A 137 -6.36 -23.11 -0.18
CA GLY A 137 -7.80 -22.88 -0.15
C GLY A 137 -8.48 -23.24 1.17
N ARG A 138 -7.74 -23.50 2.25
CA ARG A 138 -8.31 -23.77 3.59
C ARG A 138 -8.65 -22.44 4.24
N MET A 139 -9.81 -22.37 4.89
CA MET A 139 -10.26 -21.17 5.62
C MET A 139 -9.31 -20.89 6.79
N THR A 140 -8.84 -19.66 6.89
CA THR A 140 -7.95 -19.19 7.96
C THR A 140 -8.62 -18.22 8.92
N GLY A 141 -9.74 -17.62 8.52
CA GLY A 141 -10.46 -16.69 9.38
C GLY A 141 -11.57 -15.94 8.66
N THR A 142 -12.30 -15.13 9.43
CA THR A 142 -13.37 -14.27 8.92
C THR A 142 -13.31 -12.90 9.57
N LYS A 143 -13.77 -11.86 8.83
CA LYS A 143 -13.98 -10.50 9.32
C LYS A 143 -15.38 -10.05 8.92
N THR A 144 -16.12 -9.46 9.84
CA THR A 144 -17.40 -8.81 9.55
C THR A 144 -17.27 -7.32 9.82
N THR A 145 -17.64 -6.50 8.86
CA THR A 145 -17.75 -5.04 9.03
C THR A 145 -19.23 -4.71 9.15
N LYS A 146 -19.59 -4.19 10.32
CA LYS A 146 -20.94 -3.65 10.58
C LYS A 146 -21.01 -2.21 10.14
#